data_097f1240f1c5d4479cd6e67b3a0f94e0
#
_entry.id   097f1240f1c5d4479cd6e67b3a0f94e0
#
_cell.length_a   1.000
_cell.length_b   1.000
_cell.length_c   1.000
_cell.angle_alpha   90.00
_cell.angle_beta   90.00
_cell.angle_gamma   90.00
#
_symmetry.space_group_name_H-M   'P 1'
#
loop_
_entity.id
_entity.type
_entity.pdbx_description
1 polymer ?
#
loop_
_entity_poly.entity_id
_entity_poly.type
_entity_poly.pdbx_seq_one_letter_code
_entity_poly.pdbx_strand_id
1 'polypeptide(L)'
;MGNGMSLNRIGNKTTLNHKTHSSFLRHEPCPNCNSRDNLARYDDGHGFCFGCNYFESGDGTEQVHKETKMPDKELISKKDFIHLTQRGIKEDTCRKFGYSVGDYKGSPVQIMSYHDNEGNEIAQKLRFQNKDFRIVGKGKNLNLFGQHLWKEGGKRIVVT
;
A
#
# COMPACT_ATOMS: atom_id res chain seq x y z
N MET A 1 -7.97 12.22 -71.52
CA MET A 1 -7.20 13.10 -70.66
C MET A 1 -7.99 13.30 -69.43
N GLY A 2 -7.81 12.47 -68.42
CA GLY A 2 -8.58 12.47 -67.20
C GLY A 2 -7.69 12.46 -66.02
N ASN A 3 -7.73 13.53 -65.22
CA ASN A 3 -7.02 13.65 -63.97
C ASN A 3 -7.75 12.93 -62.83
N GLY A 4 -7.11 11.92 -62.31
CA GLY A 4 -7.56 11.28 -61.08
C GLY A 4 -7.17 12.11 -59.85
N MET A 5 -8.16 12.60 -59.13
CA MET A 5 -7.98 13.21 -57.80
C MET A 5 -7.93 12.13 -56.72
N SER A 6 -6.79 12.02 -56.10
CA SER A 6 -6.59 11.22 -54.86
C SER A 6 -7.14 11.96 -53.67
N LEU A 7 -8.13 11.40 -52.99
CA LEU A 7 -8.65 11.95 -51.74
C LEU A 7 -7.88 11.34 -50.55
N ASN A 8 -7.01 12.15 -49.94
CA ASN A 8 -6.41 11.84 -48.66
C ASN A 8 -7.44 11.90 -47.55
N ARG A 9 -7.79 10.74 -46.98
CA ARG A 9 -8.53 10.67 -45.71
C ARG A 9 -7.60 10.98 -44.55
N ILE A 10 -7.77 12.14 -43.98
CA ILE A 10 -7.17 12.51 -42.68
C ILE A 10 -8.02 11.79 -41.65
N GLY A 11 -7.47 10.73 -41.06
CA GLY A 11 -8.06 10.06 -39.90
C GLY A 11 -7.82 10.89 -38.64
N ASN A 12 -8.84 11.60 -38.19
CA ASN A 12 -8.85 12.19 -36.85
C ASN A 12 -8.84 11.08 -35.81
N LYS A 13 -7.68 10.82 -35.21
CA LYS A 13 -7.61 10.07 -33.95
C LYS A 13 -8.12 10.98 -32.84
N THR A 14 -9.39 10.89 -32.54
CA THR A 14 -9.96 11.45 -31.32
C THR A 14 -9.43 10.61 -30.15
N THR A 15 -8.42 11.08 -29.49
CA THR A 15 -8.00 10.56 -28.18
C THR A 15 -9.08 10.94 -27.18
N LEU A 16 -10.00 10.00 -26.93
CA LEU A 16 -10.95 10.10 -25.83
C LEU A 16 -10.17 9.94 -24.53
N ASN A 17 -9.83 11.05 -23.92
CA ASN A 17 -9.31 11.13 -22.57
C ASN A 17 -10.47 10.86 -21.59
N HIS A 18 -10.88 9.60 -21.45
CA HIS A 18 -11.85 9.19 -20.43
C HIS A 18 -11.18 9.22 -19.05
N LYS A 19 -11.17 10.40 -18.42
CA LYS A 19 -11.16 10.49 -16.97
C LYS A 19 -12.58 10.10 -16.50
N THR A 20 -12.85 8.81 -16.43
CA THR A 20 -14.07 8.31 -15.79
C THR A 20 -13.89 8.43 -14.28
N HIS A 21 -14.44 9.48 -13.68
CA HIS A 21 -14.72 9.50 -12.26
C HIS A 21 -15.91 8.56 -12.03
N SER A 22 -15.63 7.31 -11.69
CA SER A 22 -16.66 6.38 -11.27
C SER A 22 -17.08 6.71 -9.83
N SER A 23 -18.38 6.63 -9.55
CA SER A 23 -18.96 6.92 -8.24
C SER A 23 -19.25 5.62 -7.50
N PHE A 24 -18.88 5.56 -6.23
CA PHE A 24 -19.18 4.41 -5.37
C PHE A 24 -20.71 4.24 -5.20
N LEU A 25 -21.19 3.00 -5.32
CA LEU A 25 -22.61 2.66 -5.14
C LEU A 25 -22.86 1.96 -3.81
N ARG A 26 -22.18 0.84 -3.54
CA ARG A 26 -22.42 0.00 -2.36
C ARG A 26 -21.28 -0.97 -2.10
N HIS A 27 -21.30 -1.58 -0.92
CA HIS A 27 -20.47 -2.73 -0.58
C HIS A 27 -21.22 -4.04 -0.78
N GLU A 28 -20.49 -5.09 -1.18
CA GLU A 28 -20.99 -6.45 -1.40
C GLU A 28 -20.02 -7.51 -0.87
N PRO A 29 -20.48 -8.76 -0.67
CA PRO A 29 -19.60 -9.88 -0.40
C PRO A 29 -18.61 -10.11 -1.55
N CYS A 30 -17.35 -10.37 -1.22
CA CYS A 30 -16.32 -10.64 -2.23
C CYS A 30 -16.30 -12.13 -2.60
N PRO A 31 -16.43 -12.49 -3.90
CA PRO A 31 -16.42 -13.89 -4.33
C PRO A 31 -15.05 -14.55 -4.19
N ASN A 32 -13.96 -13.75 -4.15
CA ASN A 32 -12.61 -14.27 -4.09
C ASN A 32 -12.12 -14.56 -2.65
N CYS A 33 -12.44 -13.71 -1.68
CA CYS A 33 -11.97 -13.87 -0.29
C CYS A 33 -13.09 -14.12 0.72
N ASN A 34 -14.34 -14.23 0.27
CA ASN A 34 -15.52 -14.44 1.10
C ASN A 34 -15.73 -13.39 2.21
N SER A 35 -15.08 -12.23 2.12
CA SER A 35 -15.37 -11.12 3.02
C SER A 35 -16.80 -10.66 2.81
N ARG A 36 -17.48 -10.29 3.91
CA ARG A 36 -18.90 -9.97 3.89
C ARG A 36 -19.22 -8.69 3.09
N ASP A 37 -18.32 -7.69 3.09
CA ASP A 37 -18.60 -6.32 2.67
C ASP A 37 -17.38 -5.56 2.14
N ASN A 38 -16.30 -6.25 1.74
CA ASN A 38 -15.09 -5.58 1.27
C ASN A 38 -15.06 -5.31 -0.25
N LEU A 39 -16.04 -5.79 -1.00
CA LEU A 39 -16.17 -5.51 -2.42
C LEU A 39 -16.99 -4.23 -2.63
N ALA A 40 -16.32 -3.15 -3.03
CA ALA A 40 -16.98 -1.91 -3.43
C ALA A 40 -17.44 -2.00 -4.89
N ARG A 41 -18.70 -1.66 -5.16
CA ARG A 41 -19.29 -1.53 -6.50
C ARG A 41 -19.39 -0.07 -6.91
N TYR A 42 -19.17 0.18 -8.20
CA TYR A 42 -19.16 1.51 -8.79
C TYR A 42 -20.17 1.62 -9.93
N ASP A 43 -20.55 2.85 -10.29
CA ASP A 43 -21.62 3.16 -11.28
C ASP A 43 -21.22 2.79 -12.72
N ASP A 44 -19.95 2.65 -13.03
CA ASP A 44 -19.43 2.14 -14.30
C ASP A 44 -19.39 0.60 -14.36
N GLY A 45 -19.91 -0.07 -13.33
CA GLY A 45 -20.01 -1.53 -13.23
C GLY A 45 -18.76 -2.22 -12.67
N HIS A 46 -17.63 -1.51 -12.50
CA HIS A 46 -16.48 -2.16 -11.92
C HIS A 46 -16.64 -2.45 -10.42
N GLY A 47 -15.89 -3.44 -9.91
CA GLY A 47 -15.81 -3.79 -8.51
C GLY A 47 -14.38 -3.91 -8.02
N PHE A 48 -14.11 -3.44 -6.80
CA PHE A 48 -12.82 -3.57 -6.16
C PHE A 48 -12.96 -4.04 -4.71
N CYS A 49 -12.26 -5.12 -4.35
CA CYS A 49 -12.23 -5.64 -2.99
C CYS A 49 -11.02 -5.11 -2.21
N PHE A 50 -11.27 -4.34 -1.16
CA PHE A 50 -10.22 -3.81 -0.30
C PHE A 50 -9.55 -4.88 0.59
N GLY A 51 -10.17 -6.05 0.75
CA GLY A 51 -9.63 -7.15 1.55
C GLY A 51 -8.58 -8.00 0.83
N CYS A 52 -8.78 -8.27 -0.47
CA CYS A 52 -7.91 -9.17 -1.24
C CYS A 52 -7.43 -8.60 -2.57
N ASN A 53 -7.74 -7.33 -2.87
CA ASN A 53 -7.44 -6.68 -4.14
C ASN A 53 -8.09 -7.35 -5.37
N TYR A 54 -9.15 -8.12 -5.18
CA TYR A 54 -9.95 -8.61 -6.29
C TYR A 54 -10.54 -7.45 -7.06
N PHE A 55 -10.45 -7.51 -8.38
CA PHE A 55 -10.99 -6.49 -9.29
C PHE A 55 -11.86 -7.15 -10.35
N GLU A 56 -13.00 -6.55 -10.61
CA GLU A 56 -13.93 -6.91 -11.66
C GLU A 56 -14.12 -5.69 -12.55
N SER A 57 -13.91 -5.86 -13.86
CA SER A 57 -14.09 -4.74 -14.80
C SER A 57 -15.57 -4.46 -15.02
N GLY A 58 -15.91 -3.21 -15.38
CA GLY A 58 -17.30 -2.80 -15.62
C GLY A 58 -17.99 -3.48 -16.83
N ASP A 59 -17.24 -4.20 -17.64
CA ASP A 59 -17.75 -5.01 -18.75
C ASP A 59 -18.04 -6.48 -18.36
N GLY A 60 -17.91 -6.83 -17.07
CA GLY A 60 -18.14 -8.17 -16.54
C GLY A 60 -17.03 -9.17 -16.82
N THR A 61 -15.90 -8.74 -17.38
CA THR A 61 -14.73 -9.61 -17.55
C THR A 61 -13.96 -9.68 -16.24
N GLU A 62 -13.92 -10.87 -15.62
CA GLU A 62 -13.09 -11.13 -14.44
C GLU A 62 -11.61 -10.98 -14.82
N GLN A 63 -11.03 -9.86 -14.49
CA GLN A 63 -9.57 -9.74 -14.48
C GLN A 63 -9.07 -10.16 -13.11
N VAL A 64 -8.65 -11.42 -13.00
CA VAL A 64 -7.79 -11.84 -11.90
C VAL A 64 -6.53 -10.99 -12.01
N HIS A 65 -6.45 -9.92 -11.22
CA HIS A 65 -5.18 -9.26 -11.02
C HIS A 65 -4.23 -10.31 -10.46
N LYS A 66 -3.41 -10.91 -11.33
CA LYS A 66 -2.16 -11.53 -10.89
C LYS A 66 -1.55 -10.52 -9.95
N GLU A 67 -1.36 -10.94 -8.70
CA GLU A 67 -0.56 -10.15 -7.76
C GLU A 67 0.71 -9.74 -8.52
N THR A 68 0.73 -8.51 -9.03
CA THR A 68 1.99 -7.88 -9.34
C THR A 68 2.66 -7.81 -7.99
N LYS A 69 3.55 -8.77 -7.73
CA LYS A 69 4.53 -8.65 -6.66
C LYS A 69 5.16 -7.30 -6.90
N MET A 70 4.68 -6.29 -6.15
CA MET A 70 5.43 -5.04 -6.10
C MET A 70 6.83 -5.47 -5.70
N PRO A 71 7.86 -5.12 -6.49
CA PRO A 71 9.22 -5.48 -6.12
C PRO A 71 9.39 -5.08 -4.67
N ASP A 72 9.87 -6.01 -3.84
CA ASP A 72 10.18 -5.75 -2.43
C ASP A 72 11.03 -4.49 -2.42
N LYS A 73 10.42 -3.38 -2.00
CA LYS A 73 11.14 -2.12 -1.96
C LYS A 73 12.21 -2.29 -0.93
N GLU A 74 13.44 -2.03 -1.33
CA GLU A 74 14.60 -2.13 -0.47
C GLU A 74 14.39 -1.37 0.84
N LEU A 75 14.72 -2.02 1.96
CA LEU A 75 14.65 -1.42 3.27
C LEU A 75 15.69 -0.29 3.39
N ILE A 76 15.36 0.76 4.13
CA ILE A 76 16.31 1.83 4.42
C ILE A 76 17.32 1.29 5.42
N SER A 77 18.57 1.16 4.99
CA SER A 77 19.68 0.68 5.82
C SER A 77 20.34 1.80 6.64
N LYS A 78 20.47 2.99 6.05
CA LYS A 78 21.03 4.17 6.74
C LYS A 78 19.94 4.87 7.55
N LYS A 79 19.96 4.63 8.86
CA LYS A 79 18.99 5.18 9.81
C LYS A 79 19.65 5.46 11.16
N ASP A 80 19.20 6.51 11.83
CA ASP A 80 19.72 6.96 13.11
C ASP A 80 18.67 6.82 14.21
N PHE A 81 19.08 6.38 15.38
CA PHE A 81 18.25 6.40 16.58
C PHE A 81 18.48 7.70 17.33
N ILE A 82 17.42 8.40 17.65
CA ILE A 82 17.49 9.71 18.30
C ILE A 82 16.58 9.78 19.52
N HIS A 83 16.95 10.67 20.45
CA HIS A 83 16.07 11.05 21.55
C HIS A 83 14.90 11.89 21.02
N LEU A 84 13.66 11.46 21.28
CA LEU A 84 12.46 12.21 20.91
C LEU A 84 12.07 13.15 22.07
N THR A 85 12.77 14.26 22.19
CA THR A 85 12.68 15.20 23.32
C THR A 85 11.24 15.64 23.59
N GLN A 86 10.48 16.02 22.53
CA GLN A 86 9.10 16.47 22.68
C GLN A 86 8.14 15.40 23.24
N ARG A 87 8.52 14.12 23.16
CA ARG A 87 7.73 12.99 23.64
C ARG A 87 8.33 12.32 24.87
N GLY A 88 9.47 12.77 25.34
CA GLY A 88 10.19 12.18 26.48
C GLY A 88 10.68 10.75 26.23
N ILE A 89 10.85 10.34 24.96
CA ILE A 89 11.28 8.98 24.60
C ILE A 89 12.79 8.98 24.37
N LYS A 90 13.49 8.18 25.17
CA LYS A 90 14.96 8.07 25.11
C LYS A 90 15.41 7.31 23.86
N GLU A 91 16.64 7.59 23.40
CA GLU A 91 17.25 6.90 22.27
C GLU A 91 17.26 5.38 22.44
N ASP A 92 17.62 4.88 23.63
CA ASP A 92 17.63 3.44 23.93
C ASP A 92 16.25 2.80 23.72
N THR A 93 15.18 3.52 24.08
CA THR A 93 13.80 3.07 23.82
C THR A 93 13.53 3.02 22.33
N CYS A 94 13.94 4.06 21.59
CA CYS A 94 13.80 4.08 20.13
C CYS A 94 14.55 2.90 19.49
N ARG A 95 15.78 2.64 19.93
CA ARG A 95 16.61 1.51 19.49
C ARG A 95 15.95 0.17 19.78
N LYS A 96 15.47 -0.01 21.01
CA LYS A 96 14.78 -1.24 21.44
C LYS A 96 13.57 -1.56 20.58
N PHE A 97 12.75 -0.56 20.24
CA PHE A 97 11.53 -0.75 19.46
C PHE A 97 11.72 -0.63 17.93
N GLY A 98 12.93 -0.30 17.46
CA GLY A 98 13.19 -0.12 16.03
C GLY A 98 12.54 1.16 15.47
N TYR A 99 12.45 2.23 16.31
CA TYR A 99 11.99 3.54 15.87
C TYR A 99 13.19 4.44 15.57
N SER A 100 13.35 4.88 14.34
CA SER A 100 14.51 5.64 13.87
C SER A 100 14.11 6.77 12.92
N VAL A 101 15.09 7.55 12.51
CA VAL A 101 14.95 8.57 11.47
C VAL A 101 15.92 8.27 10.34
N GLY A 102 15.59 8.72 9.14
CA GLY A 102 16.44 8.51 7.97
C GLY A 102 15.93 9.32 6.78
N ASP A 103 16.46 9.00 5.62
CA ASP A 103 16.06 9.61 4.35
C ASP A 103 15.42 8.58 3.43
N TYR A 104 14.34 8.97 2.78
CA TYR A 104 13.72 8.19 1.73
C TYR A 104 13.59 9.04 0.46
N LYS A 105 14.45 8.78 -0.52
CA LYS A 105 14.49 9.48 -1.81
C LYS A 105 14.59 11.01 -1.66
N GLY A 106 15.49 11.48 -0.79
CA GLY A 106 15.71 12.89 -0.52
C GLY A 106 14.70 13.52 0.44
N SER A 107 13.83 12.74 1.06
CA SER A 107 12.86 13.23 2.02
C SER A 107 13.15 12.66 3.41
N PRO A 108 13.26 13.50 4.46
CA PRO A 108 13.43 13.01 5.82
C PRO A 108 12.17 12.29 6.30
N VAL A 109 12.36 11.12 6.89
CA VAL A 109 11.27 10.26 7.37
C VAL A 109 11.54 9.73 8.76
N GLN A 110 10.47 9.47 9.50
CA GLN A 110 10.47 8.61 10.67
C GLN A 110 10.22 7.18 10.23
N ILE A 111 10.97 6.24 10.78
CA ILE A 111 11.00 4.83 10.36
C ILE A 111 10.59 3.96 11.54
N MET A 112 9.56 3.15 11.34
CA MET A 112 9.14 2.10 12.28
C MET A 112 9.47 0.75 11.65
N SER A 113 10.42 0.02 12.25
CA SER A 113 10.86 -1.29 11.77
C SER A 113 9.94 -2.39 12.26
N TYR A 114 9.44 -3.22 11.33
CA TYR A 114 8.62 -4.41 11.62
C TYR A 114 9.48 -5.65 11.48
N HIS A 115 9.33 -6.56 12.43
CA HIS A 115 10.15 -7.77 12.52
C HIS A 115 9.28 -9.02 12.44
N ASP A 116 9.87 -10.10 11.94
CA ASP A 116 9.28 -11.43 12.01
C ASP A 116 9.45 -12.04 13.42
N ASN A 117 9.02 -13.28 13.59
CA ASN A 117 9.13 -13.98 14.88
C ASN A 117 10.59 -14.33 15.23
N GLU A 118 11.46 -14.38 14.26
CA GLU A 118 12.90 -14.62 14.39
C GLU A 118 13.67 -13.33 14.72
N GLY A 119 13.00 -12.17 14.68
CA GLY A 119 13.59 -10.86 14.94
C GLY A 119 14.26 -10.19 13.73
N ASN A 120 14.07 -10.74 12.52
CA ASN A 120 14.58 -10.11 11.30
C ASN A 120 13.69 -8.94 10.89
N GLU A 121 14.28 -7.82 10.48
CA GLU A 121 13.54 -6.69 9.95
C GLU A 121 13.02 -7.03 8.54
N ILE A 122 11.69 -7.08 8.39
CA ILE A 122 11.03 -7.50 7.14
C ILE A 122 10.30 -6.37 6.43
N ALA A 123 9.96 -5.31 7.15
CA ALA A 123 9.30 -4.14 6.60
C ALA A 123 9.57 -2.90 7.44
N GLN A 124 9.37 -1.75 6.83
CA GLN A 124 9.44 -0.45 7.50
C GLN A 124 8.22 0.38 7.15
N LYS A 125 7.58 0.97 8.16
CA LYS A 125 6.57 2.00 7.98
C LYS A 125 7.24 3.36 8.08
N LEU A 126 7.20 4.11 7.00
CA LEU A 126 7.76 5.44 6.88
C LEU A 126 6.69 6.48 7.16
N ARG A 127 7.00 7.48 7.98
CA ARG A 127 6.13 8.64 8.20
C ARG A 127 6.83 9.89 7.71
N PHE A 128 6.19 10.59 6.79
CA PHE A 128 6.65 11.86 6.23
C PHE A 128 6.20 13.06 7.08
N GLN A 129 6.81 14.22 6.86
CA GLN A 129 6.45 15.46 7.58
C GLN A 129 5.00 15.91 7.35
N ASN A 130 4.48 15.70 6.14
CA ASN A 130 3.08 15.98 5.78
C ASN A 130 2.06 14.99 6.39
N LYS A 131 2.52 14.10 7.28
CA LYS A 131 1.74 13.03 7.93
C LYS A 131 1.35 11.85 7.03
N ASP A 132 1.80 11.82 5.78
CA ASP A 132 1.64 10.64 4.91
C ASP A 132 2.45 9.45 5.42
N PHE A 133 2.00 8.25 5.05
CA PHE A 133 2.64 7.01 5.39
C PHE A 133 2.95 6.18 4.16
N ARG A 134 4.04 5.43 4.23
CA ARG A 134 4.40 4.43 3.23
C ARG A 134 4.98 3.19 3.91
N ILE A 135 4.71 2.01 3.36
CA ILE A 135 5.37 0.77 3.77
C ILE A 135 6.37 0.38 2.67
N VAL A 136 7.57 0.01 3.07
CA VAL A 136 8.61 -0.58 2.24
C VAL A 136 8.96 -1.96 2.79
N GLY A 137 9.49 -2.85 1.95
CA GLY A 137 9.68 -4.26 2.29
C GLY A 137 8.37 -5.06 2.18
N LYS A 138 8.25 -6.12 2.97
CA LYS A 138 7.10 -7.03 2.99
C LYS A 138 5.86 -6.33 3.56
N GLY A 139 4.91 -5.97 2.69
CA GLY A 139 3.74 -5.15 3.09
C GLY A 139 2.53 -5.90 3.64
N LYS A 140 2.52 -7.26 3.57
CA LYS A 140 1.38 -8.09 4.01
C LYS A 140 1.77 -9.00 5.17
N ASN A 141 0.79 -9.33 6.02
CA ASN A 141 0.97 -10.24 7.17
C ASN A 141 2.09 -9.80 8.11
N LEU A 142 2.13 -8.52 8.42
CA LEU A 142 3.08 -7.97 9.39
C LEU A 142 2.63 -8.28 10.80
N ASN A 143 3.58 -8.64 11.67
CA ASN A 143 3.39 -8.65 13.11
C ASN A 143 3.07 -7.24 13.62
N LEU A 144 2.57 -7.12 14.84
CA LEU A 144 2.41 -5.80 15.46
C LEU A 144 3.77 -5.15 15.70
N PHE A 145 3.82 -3.83 15.65
CA PHE A 145 5.03 -3.08 15.95
C PHE A 145 5.53 -3.39 17.35
N GLY A 146 6.78 -3.86 17.45
CA GLY A 146 7.40 -4.28 18.71
C GLY A 146 6.99 -5.68 19.20
N GLN A 147 6.16 -6.43 18.48
CA GLN A 147 5.71 -7.76 18.92
C GLN A 147 6.87 -8.73 19.17
N HIS A 148 7.93 -8.68 18.36
CA HIS A 148 9.13 -9.51 18.50
C HIS A 148 9.86 -9.35 19.87
N LEU A 149 9.55 -8.28 20.61
CA LEU A 149 10.12 -8.03 21.94
C LEU A 149 9.42 -8.82 23.06
N TRP A 150 8.26 -9.43 22.75
CA TRP A 150 7.42 -10.10 23.72
C TRP A 150 7.53 -11.62 23.55
N LYS A 151 7.82 -12.28 24.66
CA LYS A 151 7.84 -13.76 24.69
C LYS A 151 6.42 -14.29 24.63
N GLU A 152 6.23 -15.41 23.96
CA GLU A 152 4.98 -16.17 24.03
C GLU A 152 4.73 -16.67 25.45
N GLY A 153 3.46 -16.81 25.83
CA GLY A 153 3.08 -17.42 27.11
C GLY A 153 3.01 -16.48 28.32
N GLY A 154 2.85 -15.17 28.10
CA GLY A 154 2.56 -14.21 29.16
C GLY A 154 1.22 -14.47 29.86
N LYS A 155 1.15 -14.23 31.20
CA LYS A 155 -0.07 -14.46 31.98
C LYS A 155 -1.19 -13.45 31.70
N ARG A 156 -0.90 -12.31 31.10
CA ARG A 156 -1.87 -11.22 30.90
C ARG A 156 -1.46 -10.31 29.74
N ILE A 157 -2.40 -9.98 28.87
CA ILE A 157 -2.28 -8.93 27.85
C ILE A 157 -3.29 -7.85 28.23
N VAL A 158 -2.83 -6.61 28.29
CA VAL A 158 -3.66 -5.42 28.46
C VAL A 158 -3.65 -4.64 27.15
N VAL A 159 -4.81 -4.45 26.56
CA VAL A 159 -5.01 -3.60 25.37
C VAL A 159 -5.69 -2.33 25.86
N THR A 160 -5.05 -1.18 25.60
CA THR A 160 -5.56 0.15 25.93
C THR A 160 -5.90 0.94 24.69
#